data_37b6c50e471e3a87f7f82351f78041bc
#
_entry.id   37b6c50e471e3a87f7f82351f78041bc
#
_cell.length_a   1.000
_cell.length_b   1.000
_cell.length_c   1.000
_cell.angle_alpha   90.00
_cell.angle_beta   90.00
_cell.angle_gamma   90.00
#
_symmetry.space_group_name_H-M   'P 1'
#
loop_
_entity.id
_entity.type
_entity.pdbx_description
1 polymer ?
#
loop_
_entity_poly.entity_id
_entity_poly.type
_entity_poly.pdbx_seq_one_letter_code
_entity_poly.pdbx_strand_id
1 'polypeptide(L)'
;MKKKLVVATNNAHKLEEIAAILGDEMELLSLKDIRCNADIPETADTLEGNARQKAQYIYNNYGMDCFADDSGLQVDALGGEPGVFSARYAANCGKAVGNNKDEANMDALLEKLAAIAPRQIGEGPLAGTEGWDACFRTSIALIYEGCEYYFDGTVSGHIISEKRGDGGFGYDPIFVPEGYGETFAELGAEVKNG
;
A
#
# COMPACT_ATOMS: atom_id res chain seq x y z
N MET A 1 28.00 3.28 15.82
CA MET A 1 27.53 2.32 14.80
C MET A 1 26.02 2.51 14.65
N LYS A 2 25.56 2.75 13.43
CA LYS A 2 24.11 2.82 13.18
C LYS A 2 23.50 1.43 13.44
N LYS A 3 22.32 1.38 14.05
CA LYS A 3 21.58 0.12 14.19
C LYS A 3 21.07 -0.34 12.85
N LYS A 4 21.10 -1.64 12.59
CA LYS A 4 20.65 -2.24 11.35
C LYS A 4 19.19 -2.66 11.47
N LEU A 5 18.39 -2.36 10.46
CA LEU A 5 16.99 -2.74 10.39
C LEU A 5 16.72 -3.31 8.99
N VAL A 6 16.20 -4.53 8.92
CA VAL A 6 15.80 -5.15 7.66
C VAL A 6 14.39 -4.67 7.31
N VAL A 7 14.23 -4.17 6.10
CA VAL A 7 12.91 -3.84 5.54
C VAL A 7 12.45 -5.02 4.69
N ALA A 8 11.45 -5.76 5.16
CA ALA A 8 10.96 -6.97 4.56
C ALA A 8 9.98 -6.68 3.41
N THR A 9 10.45 -6.03 2.37
CA THR A 9 9.66 -5.75 1.16
C THR A 9 10.47 -6.02 -0.11
N ASN A 10 9.81 -6.54 -1.13
CA ASN A 10 10.34 -6.61 -2.49
C ASN A 10 9.90 -5.41 -3.34
N ASN A 11 9.11 -4.50 -2.79
CA ASN A 11 8.64 -3.30 -3.49
C ASN A 11 9.68 -2.18 -3.36
N ALA A 12 10.37 -1.88 -4.46
CA ALA A 12 11.41 -0.85 -4.49
C ALA A 12 10.87 0.54 -4.13
N HIS A 13 9.65 0.88 -4.55
CA HIS A 13 9.03 2.18 -4.23
C HIS A 13 8.78 2.33 -2.73
N LYS A 14 8.30 1.29 -2.06
CA LYS A 14 8.13 1.30 -0.60
C LYS A 14 9.46 1.46 0.13
N LEU A 15 10.49 0.76 -0.34
CA LEU A 15 11.82 0.87 0.26
C LEU A 15 12.38 2.29 0.16
N GLU A 16 12.19 2.96 -0.97
CA GLU A 16 12.59 4.35 -1.20
C GLU A 16 11.82 5.31 -0.28
N GLU A 17 10.50 5.14 -0.16
CA GLU A 17 9.64 5.92 0.73
C GLU A 17 10.06 5.79 2.20
N ILE A 18 10.29 4.57 2.67
CA ILE A 18 10.73 4.29 4.04
C ILE A 18 12.11 4.88 4.30
N ALA A 19 13.04 4.74 3.34
CA ALA A 19 14.37 5.33 3.46
C ALA A 19 14.32 6.85 3.57
N ALA A 20 13.42 7.50 2.82
CA ALA A 20 13.21 8.94 2.90
C ALA A 20 12.66 9.39 4.27
N ILE A 21 11.77 8.59 4.88
CA ILE A 21 11.16 8.88 6.19
C ILE A 21 12.16 8.67 7.34
N LEU A 22 12.84 7.53 7.36
CA LEU A 22 13.75 7.16 8.46
C LEU A 22 15.11 7.87 8.38
N GLY A 23 15.43 8.42 7.21
CA GLY A 23 16.64 9.20 7.01
C GLY A 23 17.92 8.47 7.40
N ASP A 24 18.80 9.18 8.07
CA ASP A 24 20.14 8.68 8.43
C ASP A 24 20.23 8.04 9.84
N GLU A 25 19.11 7.86 10.53
CA GLU A 25 19.11 7.37 11.91
C GLU A 25 19.46 5.87 12.02
N MET A 26 19.04 5.09 11.02
CA MET A 26 19.26 3.65 10.95
C MET A 26 19.92 3.23 9.64
N GLU A 27 20.64 2.12 9.67
CA GLU A 27 21.12 1.44 8.45
C GLU A 27 20.04 0.49 7.99
N LEU A 28 19.34 0.86 6.92
CA LEU A 28 18.29 0.03 6.33
C LEU A 28 18.91 -1.02 5.41
N LEU A 29 18.49 -2.26 5.59
CA LEU A 29 18.88 -3.39 4.74
C LEU A 29 17.65 -3.90 3.99
N SER A 30 17.81 -4.06 2.69
CA SER A 30 16.80 -4.73 1.86
C SER A 30 16.86 -6.25 2.02
N LEU A 31 15.83 -6.93 1.53
CA LEU A 31 15.87 -8.40 1.44
C LEU A 31 17.06 -8.91 0.62
N LYS A 32 17.44 -8.17 -0.39
CA LYS A 32 18.60 -8.47 -1.24
C LYS A 32 19.92 -8.37 -0.48
N ASP A 33 20.05 -7.36 0.39
CA ASP A 33 21.26 -7.16 1.21
C ASP A 33 21.49 -8.32 2.18
N ILE A 34 20.44 -8.91 2.70
CA ILE A 34 20.50 -10.11 3.55
C ILE A 34 20.46 -11.42 2.76
N ARG A 35 20.51 -11.35 1.42
CA ARG A 35 20.43 -12.49 0.52
C ARG A 35 19.17 -13.35 0.67
N CYS A 36 18.06 -12.72 1.04
CA CYS A 36 16.76 -13.35 1.08
C CYS A 36 16.16 -13.38 -0.33
N ASN A 37 16.20 -14.55 -0.97
CA ASN A 37 15.59 -14.78 -2.28
C ASN A 37 14.27 -15.55 -2.18
N ALA A 38 13.80 -15.81 -0.96
CA ALA A 38 12.57 -16.53 -0.73
C ALA A 38 11.36 -15.63 -1.02
N ASP A 39 10.31 -16.24 -1.52
CA ASP A 39 8.98 -15.64 -1.59
C ASP A 39 8.38 -15.71 -0.18
N ILE A 40 8.38 -14.58 0.51
CA ILE A 40 7.90 -14.53 1.89
C ILE A 40 6.37 -14.67 1.89
N PRO A 41 5.81 -15.62 2.65
CA PRO A 41 4.37 -15.86 2.62
C PRO A 41 3.55 -14.65 3.07
N GLU A 42 2.46 -14.39 2.35
CA GLU A 42 1.42 -13.42 2.67
C GLU A 42 0.05 -14.12 2.55
N THR A 43 -0.26 -14.95 3.53
CA THR A 43 -1.44 -15.83 3.52
C THR A 43 -2.49 -15.47 4.56
N ALA A 44 -2.26 -14.42 5.33
CA ALA A 44 -3.22 -13.95 6.31
C ALA A 44 -4.40 -13.22 5.66
N ASP A 45 -5.52 -13.20 6.38
CA ASP A 45 -6.76 -12.55 5.94
C ASP A 45 -6.77 -11.04 6.23
N THR A 46 -5.74 -10.53 6.90
CA THR A 46 -5.62 -9.13 7.31
C THR A 46 -4.27 -8.55 6.92
N LEU A 47 -4.23 -7.23 6.73
CA LEU A 47 -2.98 -6.49 6.47
C LEU A 47 -1.99 -6.66 7.64
N GLU A 48 -2.48 -6.54 8.87
CA GLU A 48 -1.69 -6.76 10.08
C GLU A 48 -1.10 -8.18 10.13
N GLY A 49 -1.90 -9.19 9.82
CA GLY A 49 -1.46 -10.58 9.77
C GLY A 49 -0.38 -10.82 8.75
N ASN A 50 -0.48 -10.24 7.55
CA ASN A 50 0.55 -10.34 6.51
C ASN A 50 1.83 -9.60 6.91
N ALA A 51 1.73 -8.40 7.47
CA ALA A 51 2.88 -7.66 7.96
C ALA A 51 3.62 -8.45 9.04
N ARG A 52 2.89 -8.99 10.02
CA ARG A 52 3.43 -9.85 11.06
C ARG A 52 4.12 -11.10 10.51
N GLN A 53 3.47 -11.78 9.58
CA GLN A 53 4.00 -12.99 8.95
C GLN A 53 5.34 -12.72 8.25
N LYS A 54 5.45 -11.62 7.53
CA LYS A 54 6.71 -11.20 6.89
C LYS A 54 7.80 -10.87 7.90
N ALA A 55 7.49 -10.10 8.93
CA ALA A 55 8.45 -9.73 9.96
C ALA A 55 8.97 -10.97 10.71
N GLN A 56 8.06 -11.85 11.13
CA GLN A 56 8.43 -13.10 11.81
C GLN A 56 9.27 -14.03 10.93
N TYR A 57 8.98 -14.08 9.63
CA TYR A 57 9.79 -14.86 8.70
C TYR A 57 11.25 -14.39 8.70
N ILE A 58 11.48 -13.10 8.60
CA ILE A 58 12.84 -12.52 8.61
C ILE A 58 13.52 -12.75 9.95
N TYR A 59 12.82 -12.47 11.04
CA TYR A 59 13.39 -12.65 12.39
C TYR A 59 13.79 -14.11 12.66
N ASN A 60 12.93 -15.06 12.32
CA ASN A 60 13.15 -16.48 12.56
C ASN A 60 14.25 -17.09 11.67
N ASN A 61 14.40 -16.61 10.44
CA ASN A 61 15.37 -17.18 9.50
C ASN A 61 16.72 -16.45 9.49
N TYR A 62 16.74 -15.17 9.85
CA TYR A 62 17.96 -14.34 9.77
C TYR A 62 18.40 -13.77 11.13
N GLY A 63 17.58 -13.85 12.16
CA GLY A 63 17.91 -13.37 13.50
C GLY A 63 18.18 -11.86 13.58
N MET A 64 17.57 -11.09 12.70
CA MET A 64 17.79 -9.64 12.60
C MET A 64 16.53 -8.87 12.96
N ASP A 65 16.72 -7.72 13.58
CA ASP A 65 15.65 -6.75 13.75
C ASP A 65 15.09 -6.37 12.40
N CYS A 66 13.79 -6.37 12.27
CA CYS A 66 13.13 -6.21 11.00
C CYS A 66 11.80 -5.49 11.12
N PHE A 67 11.41 -4.96 10.02
CA PHE A 67 10.19 -4.21 9.85
C PHE A 67 9.54 -4.71 8.56
N ALA A 68 8.25 -4.97 8.64
CA ALA A 68 7.45 -5.34 7.49
C ALA A 68 6.16 -4.51 7.48
N ASP A 69 5.68 -4.20 6.30
CA ASP A 69 4.40 -3.56 6.10
C ASP A 69 3.53 -4.39 5.16
N ASP A 70 2.23 -4.22 5.30
CA ASP A 70 1.27 -4.58 4.29
C ASP A 70 0.26 -3.44 4.12
N SER A 71 0.00 -3.06 2.88
CA SER A 71 -0.87 -1.94 2.54
C SER A 71 -1.96 -2.39 1.60
N GLY A 72 -3.13 -1.83 1.78
CA GLY A 72 -4.26 -2.11 0.91
C GLY A 72 -5.18 -0.91 0.77
N LEU A 73 -5.83 -0.86 -0.39
CA LEU A 73 -6.94 0.04 -0.67
C LEU A 73 -8.23 -0.64 -0.21
N GLN A 74 -9.05 0.06 0.52
CA GLN A 74 -10.37 -0.38 0.96
C GLN A 74 -11.42 0.57 0.40
N VAL A 75 -12.35 0.05 -0.40
CA VAL A 75 -13.44 0.82 -0.98
C VAL A 75 -14.74 0.44 -0.28
N ASP A 76 -15.41 1.39 0.32
CA ASP A 76 -16.60 1.18 1.15
C ASP A 76 -17.73 0.52 0.35
N ALA A 77 -17.97 0.98 -0.88
CA ALA A 77 -18.98 0.43 -1.77
C ALA A 77 -18.78 -1.05 -2.13
N LEU A 78 -17.56 -1.57 -1.96
CA LEU A 78 -17.20 -2.97 -2.21
C LEU A 78 -16.96 -3.75 -0.91
N GLY A 79 -17.41 -3.23 0.24
CA GLY A 79 -17.25 -3.91 1.52
C GLY A 79 -15.80 -4.04 1.99
N GLY A 80 -14.94 -3.13 1.53
CA GLY A 80 -13.52 -3.12 1.89
C GLY A 80 -12.57 -3.78 0.86
N GLU A 81 -13.10 -4.28 -0.26
CA GLU A 81 -12.23 -4.74 -1.36
C GLU A 81 -11.51 -3.54 -2.01
N PRO A 82 -10.32 -3.70 -2.57
CA PRO A 82 -9.48 -4.89 -2.69
C PRO A 82 -8.83 -5.41 -1.38
N GLY A 83 -8.63 -4.56 -0.36
CA GLY A 83 -8.06 -4.95 0.93
C GLY A 83 -6.71 -5.64 0.81
N VAL A 84 -6.56 -6.80 1.41
CA VAL A 84 -5.33 -7.62 1.36
C VAL A 84 -4.95 -8.08 -0.05
N PHE A 85 -5.89 -8.04 -0.99
CA PHE A 85 -5.67 -8.42 -2.39
C PHE A 85 -5.26 -7.28 -3.29
N SER A 86 -5.04 -6.08 -2.75
CA SER A 86 -4.76 -4.87 -3.54
C SER A 86 -3.65 -5.07 -4.58
N ALA A 87 -2.56 -5.70 -4.21
CA ALA A 87 -1.43 -5.93 -5.12
C ALA A 87 -1.68 -6.98 -6.23
N ARG A 88 -2.74 -7.78 -6.11
CA ARG A 88 -3.08 -8.89 -7.03
C ARG A 88 -4.57 -8.94 -7.38
N TYR A 89 -5.24 -7.81 -7.32
CA TYR A 89 -6.69 -7.74 -7.42
C TYR A 89 -7.22 -8.20 -8.79
N ALA A 90 -6.57 -7.79 -9.88
CA ALA A 90 -6.93 -8.25 -11.22
C ALA A 90 -6.87 -9.79 -11.34
N ALA A 91 -5.80 -10.40 -10.86
CA ALA A 91 -5.65 -11.85 -10.87
C ALA A 91 -6.72 -12.54 -10.02
N ASN A 92 -7.04 -11.99 -8.85
CA ASN A 92 -8.11 -12.52 -7.99
C ASN A 92 -9.51 -12.39 -8.62
N CYS A 93 -9.71 -11.38 -9.47
CA CYS A 93 -10.93 -11.22 -10.26
C CYS A 93 -10.96 -12.09 -11.54
N GLY A 94 -9.94 -12.95 -11.75
CA GLY A 94 -9.84 -13.78 -12.94
C GLY A 94 -9.48 -13.01 -14.21
N LYS A 95 -8.91 -11.81 -14.07
CA LYS A 95 -8.50 -10.97 -15.19
C LYS A 95 -7.07 -11.30 -15.61
N ALA A 96 -6.79 -11.12 -16.89
CA ALA A 96 -5.42 -11.21 -17.39
C ALA A 96 -4.58 -10.05 -16.85
N VAL A 97 -3.42 -10.38 -16.34
CA VAL A 97 -2.43 -9.40 -15.86
C VAL A 97 -1.35 -9.32 -16.94
N GLY A 98 -1.32 -8.21 -17.68
CA GLY A 98 -0.29 -7.94 -18.67
C GLY A 98 1.04 -7.51 -18.03
N ASN A 99 1.81 -6.74 -18.79
CA ASN A 99 3.11 -6.22 -18.32
C ASN A 99 2.96 -5.11 -17.25
N ASN A 100 1.78 -4.46 -17.16
CA ASN A 100 1.50 -3.44 -16.16
C ASN A 100 0.44 -3.94 -15.17
N LYS A 101 0.92 -4.46 -14.07
CA LYS A 101 0.10 -5.01 -12.98
C LYS A 101 -0.78 -3.95 -12.31
N ASP A 102 -0.26 -2.75 -12.11
CA ASP A 102 -0.99 -1.67 -11.45
C ASP A 102 -2.16 -1.20 -12.33
N GLU A 103 -1.93 -1.09 -13.62
CA GLU A 103 -2.97 -0.78 -14.62
C GLU A 103 -4.09 -1.84 -14.59
N ALA A 104 -3.73 -3.12 -14.61
CA ALA A 104 -4.70 -4.21 -14.56
C ALA A 104 -5.53 -4.20 -13.27
N ASN A 105 -4.90 -3.90 -12.13
CA ASN A 105 -5.58 -3.81 -10.84
C ASN A 105 -6.55 -2.62 -10.79
N MET A 106 -6.15 -1.46 -11.30
CA MET A 106 -7.03 -0.30 -11.41
C MET A 106 -8.22 -0.57 -12.33
N ASP A 107 -7.99 -1.18 -13.48
CA ASP A 107 -9.06 -1.52 -14.43
C ASP A 107 -10.06 -2.51 -13.83
N ALA A 108 -9.59 -3.53 -13.12
CA ALA A 108 -10.45 -4.48 -12.43
C ALA A 108 -11.32 -3.80 -11.36
N LEU A 109 -10.75 -2.86 -10.61
CA LEU A 109 -11.47 -2.10 -9.60
C LEU A 109 -12.53 -1.19 -10.22
N LEU A 110 -12.16 -0.41 -11.23
CA LEU A 110 -13.08 0.51 -11.90
C LEU A 110 -14.20 -0.23 -12.63
N GLU A 111 -13.94 -1.40 -13.20
CA GLU A 111 -14.98 -2.24 -13.80
C GLU A 111 -16.01 -2.72 -12.75
N LYS A 112 -15.56 -3.14 -11.57
CA LYS A 112 -16.48 -3.47 -10.47
C LYS A 112 -17.29 -2.27 -10.00
N LEU A 113 -16.64 -1.12 -9.86
CA LEU A 113 -17.29 0.11 -9.42
C LEU A 113 -18.27 0.67 -10.45
N ALA A 114 -18.07 0.41 -11.74
CA ALA A 114 -19.00 0.83 -12.79
C ALA A 114 -20.42 0.27 -12.61
N ALA A 115 -20.57 -0.85 -11.90
CA ALA A 115 -21.87 -1.43 -11.55
C ALA A 115 -22.53 -0.79 -10.31
N ILE A 116 -21.81 0.10 -9.60
CA ILE A 116 -22.26 0.74 -8.37
C ILE A 116 -22.32 2.25 -8.59
N ALA A 117 -23.46 2.85 -8.33
CA ALA A 117 -23.63 4.29 -8.45
C ALA A 117 -22.62 5.04 -7.54
N PRO A 118 -21.82 5.96 -8.09
CA PRO A 118 -20.96 6.80 -7.27
C PRO A 118 -21.83 7.74 -6.45
N ARG A 119 -21.27 8.25 -5.35
CA ARG A 119 -21.92 9.33 -4.63
C ARG A 119 -21.30 10.68 -4.99
N GLN A 120 -22.07 11.75 -4.84
CA GLN A 120 -21.55 13.10 -4.93
C GLN A 120 -20.69 13.40 -3.68
N ILE A 121 -19.50 13.93 -3.91
CA ILE A 121 -18.60 14.39 -2.87
C ILE A 121 -19.12 15.73 -2.37
N GLY A 122 -19.48 15.79 -1.08
CA GLY A 122 -20.16 16.95 -0.51
C GLY A 122 -19.25 18.09 -0.12
N GLU A 123 -17.99 17.82 0.18
CA GLU A 123 -17.05 18.77 0.75
C GLU A 123 -15.66 18.69 0.09
N GLY A 124 -14.87 19.76 0.29
CA GLY A 124 -13.50 19.84 -0.19
C GLY A 124 -13.36 20.23 -1.66
N PRO A 125 -12.13 20.11 -2.21
CA PRO A 125 -11.82 20.53 -3.57
C PRO A 125 -12.56 19.76 -4.67
N LEU A 126 -13.04 18.54 -4.35
CA LEU A 126 -13.84 17.71 -5.26
C LEU A 126 -15.36 17.89 -5.06
N ALA A 127 -15.80 18.84 -4.24
CA ALA A 127 -17.23 19.03 -3.99
C ALA A 127 -18.03 19.19 -5.29
N GLY A 128 -19.12 18.43 -5.40
CA GLY A 128 -19.97 18.39 -6.58
C GLY A 128 -19.51 17.43 -7.68
N THR A 129 -18.38 16.75 -7.53
CA THR A 129 -17.96 15.64 -8.40
C THR A 129 -18.43 14.30 -7.85
N GLU A 130 -18.34 13.26 -8.68
CA GLU A 130 -18.74 11.91 -8.30
C GLU A 130 -17.52 11.03 -8.00
N GLY A 131 -17.66 10.17 -7.00
CA GLY A 131 -16.63 9.22 -6.61
C GLY A 131 -17.14 8.18 -5.62
N TRP A 132 -16.25 7.28 -5.20
CA TRP A 132 -16.52 6.26 -4.20
C TRP A 132 -15.60 6.46 -3.00
N ASP A 133 -16.17 6.42 -1.80
CA ASP A 133 -15.39 6.55 -0.57
C ASP A 133 -14.43 5.38 -0.42
N ALA A 134 -13.21 5.70 -0.10
CA ALA A 134 -12.14 4.73 0.05
C ALA A 134 -11.08 5.21 1.05
N CYS A 135 -10.27 4.29 1.52
CA CYS A 135 -9.08 4.62 2.29
C CYS A 135 -7.92 3.70 1.93
N PHE A 136 -6.72 4.22 1.96
CA PHE A 136 -5.51 3.41 2.07
C PHE A 136 -5.24 3.11 3.53
N ARG A 137 -5.00 1.84 3.82
CA ARG A 137 -4.55 1.39 5.13
C ARG A 137 -3.21 0.69 5.01
N THR A 138 -2.30 1.01 5.91
CA THR A 138 -1.02 0.34 6.04
C THR A 138 -0.88 -0.20 7.45
N SER A 139 -0.59 -1.47 7.58
CA SER A 139 -0.23 -2.12 8.84
C SER A 139 1.25 -2.42 8.86
N ILE A 140 1.92 -2.08 9.94
CA ILE A 140 3.36 -2.25 10.13
C ILE A 140 3.59 -3.19 11.30
N ALA A 141 4.47 -4.18 11.10
CA ALA A 141 5.00 -5.03 12.14
C ALA A 141 6.50 -4.78 12.27
N LEU A 142 6.93 -4.38 13.44
CA LEU A 142 8.34 -4.18 13.80
C LEU A 142 8.74 -5.23 14.83
N ILE A 143 9.83 -5.94 14.58
CA ILE A 143 10.49 -6.78 15.57
C ILE A 143 11.84 -6.11 15.89
N TYR A 144 11.96 -5.62 17.11
CA TYR A 144 13.11 -4.88 17.57
C TYR A 144 13.55 -5.38 18.93
N GLU A 145 14.81 -5.80 19.03
CA GLU A 145 15.39 -6.37 20.25
C GLU A 145 14.53 -7.50 20.85
N GLY A 146 13.94 -8.34 19.98
CA GLY A 146 13.09 -9.46 20.37
C GLY A 146 11.65 -9.12 20.76
N CYS A 147 11.26 -7.84 20.73
CA CYS A 147 9.89 -7.39 20.98
C CYS A 147 9.15 -7.08 19.69
N GLU A 148 7.87 -7.44 19.64
CA GLU A 148 6.98 -7.14 18.52
C GLU A 148 6.19 -5.85 18.80
N TYR A 149 6.12 -4.97 17.81
CA TYR A 149 5.36 -3.72 17.82
C TYR A 149 4.51 -3.64 16.57
N TYR A 150 3.31 -3.08 16.69
CA TYR A 150 2.36 -2.93 15.58
C TYR A 150 1.92 -1.48 15.46
N PHE A 151 1.83 -1.02 14.22
CA PHE A 151 1.38 0.32 13.89
C PHE A 151 0.43 0.26 12.71
N ASP A 152 -0.57 1.11 12.70
CA ASP A 152 -1.51 1.30 11.59
C ASP A 152 -1.52 2.75 11.15
N GLY A 153 -1.58 2.96 9.84
CA GLY A 153 -1.82 4.25 9.24
C GLY A 153 -2.99 4.16 8.25
N THR A 154 -3.81 5.20 8.21
CA THR A 154 -4.95 5.27 7.29
C THR A 154 -5.02 6.64 6.65
N VAL A 155 -5.23 6.69 5.34
CA VAL A 155 -5.49 7.90 4.58
C VAL A 155 -6.85 7.75 3.92
N SER A 156 -7.81 8.58 4.33
CA SER A 156 -9.15 8.63 3.72
C SER A 156 -9.15 9.44 2.43
N GLY A 157 -10.05 9.11 1.53
CA GLY A 157 -10.19 9.80 0.26
C GLY A 157 -11.29 9.19 -0.59
N HIS A 158 -11.15 9.39 -1.90
CA HIS A 158 -12.14 8.95 -2.89
C HIS A 158 -11.47 8.30 -4.09
N ILE A 159 -12.11 7.27 -4.63
CA ILE A 159 -11.79 6.74 -5.95
C ILE A 159 -12.56 7.54 -6.98
N ILE A 160 -11.87 7.97 -8.03
CA ILE A 160 -12.44 8.61 -9.21
C ILE A 160 -12.36 7.68 -10.42
N SER A 161 -13.24 7.86 -11.39
CA SER A 161 -13.31 7.00 -12.58
C SER A 161 -12.21 7.26 -13.61
N GLU A 162 -11.54 8.39 -13.53
CA GLU A 162 -10.49 8.83 -14.45
C GLU A 162 -9.10 8.66 -13.83
N LYS A 163 -8.20 8.01 -14.55
CA LYS A 163 -6.79 7.92 -14.15
C LYS A 163 -6.10 9.26 -14.44
N ARG A 164 -5.48 9.85 -13.42
CA ARG A 164 -4.78 11.13 -13.52
C ARG A 164 -3.40 11.04 -12.85
N GLY A 165 -2.38 11.52 -13.57
CA GLY A 165 -0.99 11.56 -13.11
C GLY A 165 -0.21 10.28 -13.42
N ASP A 166 1.11 10.43 -13.42
CA ASP A 166 2.07 9.36 -13.77
C ASP A 166 2.99 8.97 -12.59
N GLY A 167 2.84 9.66 -11.45
CA GLY A 167 3.65 9.41 -10.27
C GLY A 167 3.16 8.25 -9.43
N GLY A 168 3.98 7.84 -8.46
CA GLY A 168 3.62 6.81 -7.51
C GLY A 168 3.52 5.41 -8.10
N PHE A 169 2.67 4.58 -7.51
CA PHE A 169 2.43 3.19 -7.90
C PHE A 169 1.04 2.72 -7.43
N GLY A 170 0.65 1.51 -7.83
CA GLY A 170 -0.62 0.91 -7.41
C GLY A 170 -1.83 1.69 -7.91
N TYR A 171 -2.67 2.12 -7.00
CA TYR A 171 -3.93 2.84 -7.27
C TYR A 171 -3.79 4.36 -7.22
N ASP A 172 -2.58 4.91 -7.07
CA ASP A 172 -2.33 6.35 -6.92
C ASP A 172 -3.00 7.21 -8.02
N PRO A 173 -3.07 6.78 -9.30
CA PRO A 173 -3.74 7.55 -10.34
C PRO A 173 -5.26 7.71 -10.21
N ILE A 174 -5.92 6.92 -9.39
CA ILE A 174 -7.38 6.97 -9.19
C ILE A 174 -7.81 7.30 -7.78
N PHE A 175 -6.87 7.53 -6.85
CA PHE A 175 -7.15 7.88 -5.47
C PHE A 175 -6.87 9.35 -5.20
N VAL A 176 -7.88 10.08 -4.78
CA VAL A 176 -7.77 11.48 -4.33
C VAL A 176 -7.88 11.52 -2.82
N PRO A 177 -6.81 11.89 -2.10
CA PRO A 177 -6.86 11.99 -0.65
C PRO A 177 -7.79 13.11 -0.18
N GLU A 178 -8.38 12.94 0.98
CA GLU A 178 -9.26 13.92 1.59
C GLU A 178 -8.55 15.28 1.74
N GLY A 179 -9.24 16.36 1.42
CA GLY A 179 -8.70 17.71 1.45
C GLY A 179 -7.95 18.14 0.17
N TYR A 180 -7.78 17.26 -0.79
CA TYR A 180 -7.13 17.54 -2.08
C TYR A 180 -8.10 17.39 -3.25
N GLY A 181 -7.78 18.02 -4.37
CA GLY A 181 -8.50 17.86 -5.64
C GLY A 181 -7.73 17.03 -6.67
N GLU A 182 -6.51 16.62 -6.33
CA GLU A 182 -5.56 15.92 -7.18
C GLU A 182 -5.32 14.51 -6.65
N THR A 183 -5.00 13.58 -7.56
CA THR A 183 -4.66 12.20 -7.17
C THR A 183 -3.28 12.14 -6.53
N PHE A 184 -2.99 11.06 -5.80
CA PHE A 184 -1.63 10.82 -5.29
C PHE A 184 -0.59 10.77 -6.40
N ALA A 185 -0.95 10.31 -7.59
CA ALA A 185 -0.05 10.32 -8.75
C ALA A 185 0.27 11.73 -9.26
N GLU A 186 -0.64 12.70 -9.05
CA GLU A 186 -0.44 14.10 -9.40
C GLU A 186 0.30 14.88 -8.29
N LEU A 187 0.01 14.57 -7.01
CA LEU A 187 0.54 15.29 -5.84
C LEU A 187 2.02 14.99 -5.54
N GLY A 188 2.53 13.83 -5.94
CA GLY A 188 3.90 13.42 -5.68
C GLY A 188 4.15 12.85 -4.27
N ALA A 189 5.39 12.35 -4.08
CA ALA A 189 5.77 11.60 -2.90
C ALA A 189 5.79 12.42 -1.59
N GLU A 190 6.07 13.71 -1.66
CA GLU A 190 6.13 14.58 -0.48
C GLU A 190 4.77 14.67 0.23
N VAL A 191 3.69 14.76 -0.52
CA VAL A 191 2.33 14.81 0.03
C VAL A 191 1.88 13.43 0.50
N LYS A 192 2.19 12.38 -0.27
CA LYS A 192 1.81 11.00 0.05
C LYS A 192 2.46 10.50 1.34
N ASN A 193 3.72 10.89 1.59
CA ASN A 193 4.52 10.44 2.73
C ASN A 193 4.50 11.41 3.92
N GLY A 194 3.87 12.54 3.79
CA GLY A 194 3.67 13.53 4.86
C GLY A 194 2.46 13.20 5.70
#